data_7cc1ca73b04ce894201e0da14f94d760
#
_entry.id   7cc1ca73b04ce894201e0da14f94d760
#
_cell.length_a   1.000
_cell.length_b   1.000
_cell.length_c   1.000
_cell.angle_alpha   90.00
_cell.angle_beta   90.00
_cell.angle_gamma   90.00
#
_symmetry.space_group_name_H-M   'P 1'
#
loop_
_entity.id
_entity.type
_entity.pdbx_description
1 polymer ?
#
loop_
_entity_poly.entity_id
_entity_poly.type
_entity_poly.pdbx_seq_one_letter_code
_entity_poly.pdbx_strand_id
1 'polypeptide(L)'
;MDPLDRHFRNSLADLSEPSSAIGQLSSDKSAWWWRLFTAQATSRHLDFVARELQREGRGFYTIGSSGHESNALVALALRATDPALLHYRSGAFYVARAQQVPGSTPVRDVLQGLMGLADEPIAGA
;
A
#
# COMPACT_ATOMS: atom_id res chain seq x y z
N MET A 1 19.26 -7.97 2.41
CA MET A 1 18.09 -7.60 3.26
C MET A 1 18.37 -6.23 3.85
N ASP A 2 17.44 -5.30 3.63
CA ASP A 2 17.52 -3.92 4.15
C ASP A 2 17.55 -3.95 5.70
N PRO A 3 18.36 -3.11 6.37
CA PRO A 3 18.37 -3.01 7.84
C PRO A 3 16.98 -2.75 8.44
N LEU A 4 16.12 -1.96 7.77
CA LEU A 4 14.75 -1.69 8.21
C LEU A 4 13.87 -2.95 8.15
N ASP A 5 14.03 -3.79 7.13
CA ASP A 5 13.30 -5.05 7.02
C ASP A 5 13.68 -6.01 8.15
N ARG A 6 14.96 -6.05 8.47
CA ARG A 6 15.47 -6.85 9.59
C ARG A 6 14.89 -6.35 10.91
N HIS A 7 14.94 -5.04 11.14
CA HIS A 7 14.38 -4.44 12.36
C HIS A 7 12.88 -4.75 12.49
N PHE A 8 12.11 -4.57 11.41
CA PHE A 8 10.68 -4.87 11.40
C PHE A 8 10.39 -6.35 11.72
N ARG A 9 11.11 -7.27 11.09
CA ARG A 9 10.95 -8.71 11.36
C ARG A 9 11.30 -9.07 12.80
N ASN A 10 12.36 -8.50 13.34
CA ASN A 10 12.72 -8.72 14.74
C ASN A 10 11.65 -8.17 15.68
N SER A 11 11.15 -6.96 15.41
CA SER A 11 10.07 -6.36 16.19
C SER A 11 8.79 -7.20 16.16
N LEU A 12 8.47 -7.84 15.01
CA LEU A 12 7.33 -8.76 14.91
C LEU A 12 7.57 -10.05 15.72
N ALA A 13 8.79 -10.57 15.70
CA ALA A 13 9.14 -11.78 16.46
C ALA A 13 9.09 -11.55 17.98
N ASP A 14 9.34 -10.32 18.41
CA ASP A 14 9.31 -9.91 19.81
C ASP A 14 7.89 -9.56 20.32
N LEU A 15 6.89 -9.52 19.41
CA LEU A 15 5.51 -9.31 19.83
C LEU A 15 5.02 -10.53 20.63
N SER A 16 4.64 -10.29 21.87
CA SER A 16 3.91 -11.28 22.66
C SER A 16 2.54 -11.55 22.02
N GLU A 17 2.02 -12.76 22.24
CA GLU A 17 0.65 -13.11 21.87
C GLU A 17 -0.32 -11.99 22.26
N PRO A 18 -1.23 -11.58 21.36
CA PRO A 18 -2.17 -10.52 21.68
C PRO A 18 -2.96 -10.90 22.91
N SER A 19 -2.98 -9.99 23.87
CA SER A 19 -3.81 -10.14 25.08
C SER A 19 -5.25 -10.48 24.67
N SER A 20 -5.83 -11.47 25.32
CA SER A 20 -7.24 -11.87 25.17
C SER A 20 -8.24 -10.72 25.43
N ALA A 21 -7.74 -9.55 25.84
CA ALA A 21 -8.50 -8.31 26.00
C ALA A 21 -8.85 -7.61 24.68
N ILE A 22 -8.30 -8.04 23.54
CA ILE A 22 -8.82 -7.61 22.24
C ILE A 22 -10.15 -8.34 22.04
N GLY A 23 -11.22 -7.69 22.45
CA GLY A 23 -12.58 -8.21 22.29
C GLY A 23 -12.82 -8.64 20.84
N GLN A 24 -13.58 -9.72 20.65
CA GLN A 24 -13.93 -10.20 19.32
C GLN A 24 -14.53 -9.07 18.50
N LEU A 25 -13.80 -8.64 17.47
CA LEU A 25 -14.32 -7.68 16.50
C LEU A 25 -15.51 -8.33 15.80
N SER A 26 -16.60 -7.58 15.61
CA SER A 26 -17.69 -8.02 14.73
C SER A 26 -17.14 -8.29 13.33
N SER A 27 -17.77 -9.19 12.58
CA SER A 27 -17.33 -9.56 11.22
C SER A 27 -17.09 -8.34 10.32
N ASP A 28 -17.96 -7.33 10.40
CA ASP A 28 -17.84 -6.11 9.59
C ASP A 28 -16.63 -5.27 9.99
N LYS A 29 -16.35 -5.17 11.28
CA LYS A 29 -15.14 -4.49 11.76
C LYS A 29 -13.88 -5.25 11.36
N SER A 30 -13.90 -6.58 11.42
CA SER A 30 -12.78 -7.42 10.98
C SER A 30 -12.49 -7.23 9.50
N ALA A 31 -13.53 -7.21 8.65
CA ALA A 31 -13.39 -6.99 7.22
C ALA A 31 -12.79 -5.60 6.91
N TRP A 32 -13.22 -4.58 7.64
CA TRP A 32 -12.68 -3.23 7.48
C TRP A 32 -11.20 -3.14 7.87
N TRP A 33 -10.81 -3.70 9.00
CA TRP A 33 -9.42 -3.76 9.45
C TRP A 33 -8.55 -4.55 8.49
N TRP A 34 -9.09 -5.63 7.94
CA TRP A 34 -8.39 -6.43 6.94
C TRP A 34 -8.13 -5.67 5.65
N ARG A 35 -9.10 -4.90 5.18
CA ARG A 35 -8.93 -4.01 4.02
C ARG A 35 -7.86 -2.95 4.27
N LEU A 36 -7.89 -2.31 5.43
CA LEU A 36 -6.88 -1.33 5.84
C LEU A 36 -5.48 -1.95 5.83
N PHE A 37 -5.31 -3.04 6.54
CA PHE A 37 -4.03 -3.74 6.63
C PHE A 37 -3.53 -4.17 5.25
N THR A 38 -4.39 -4.73 4.41
CA THR A 38 -4.04 -5.14 3.05
C THR A 38 -3.56 -3.95 2.22
N ALA A 39 -4.23 -2.81 2.29
CA ALA A 39 -3.81 -1.61 1.55
C ALA A 39 -2.43 -1.10 2.01
N GLN A 40 -2.19 -1.07 3.31
CA GLN A 40 -0.91 -0.66 3.89
C GLN A 40 0.22 -1.63 3.52
N ALA A 41 -0.02 -2.93 3.69
CA ALA A 41 0.95 -3.98 3.35
C ALA A 41 1.26 -3.98 1.85
N THR A 42 0.24 -3.85 0.99
CA THR A 42 0.43 -3.77 -0.46
C THR A 42 1.29 -2.58 -0.85
N SER A 43 1.02 -1.40 -0.31
CA SER A 43 1.85 -0.21 -0.56
C SER A 43 3.30 -0.45 -0.14
N ARG A 44 3.52 -1.08 1.00
CA ARG A 44 4.87 -1.39 1.47
C ARG A 44 5.60 -2.40 0.59
N HIS A 45 4.90 -3.43 0.13
CA HIS A 45 5.47 -4.41 -0.80
C HIS A 45 5.77 -3.79 -2.17
N LEU A 46 4.94 -2.87 -2.66
CA LEU A 46 5.23 -2.12 -3.87
C LEU A 46 6.52 -1.30 -3.74
N ASP A 47 6.79 -0.67 -2.60
CA ASP A 47 8.06 0.01 -2.35
C ASP A 47 9.26 -0.93 -2.48
N PHE A 48 9.16 -2.15 -2.00
CA PHE A 48 10.25 -3.15 -2.12
C PHE A 48 10.46 -3.58 -3.56
N VAL A 49 9.38 -3.88 -4.26
CA VAL A 49 9.45 -4.26 -5.70
C VAL A 49 10.01 -3.11 -6.53
N ALA A 50 9.59 -1.87 -6.26
CA ALA A 50 10.08 -0.70 -6.95
C ALA A 50 11.60 -0.53 -6.81
N ARG A 51 12.14 -0.74 -5.61
CA ARG A 51 13.59 -0.71 -5.37
C ARG A 51 14.33 -1.81 -6.11
N GLU A 52 13.73 -2.99 -6.20
CA GLU A 52 14.31 -4.11 -6.95
C GLU A 52 14.34 -3.81 -8.44
N LEU A 53 13.23 -3.34 -9.00
CA LEU A 53 13.14 -2.91 -10.39
C LEU A 53 14.17 -1.82 -10.72
N GLN A 54 14.36 -0.86 -9.82
CA GLN A 54 15.38 0.18 -10.00
C GLN A 54 16.80 -0.41 -10.00
N ARG A 55 17.10 -1.34 -9.10
CA ARG A 55 18.40 -2.02 -9.02
C ARG A 55 18.71 -2.82 -10.28
N GLU A 56 17.68 -3.39 -10.89
CA GLU A 56 17.77 -4.12 -12.17
C GLU A 56 17.80 -3.20 -13.40
N GLY A 57 17.67 -1.89 -13.23
CA GLY A 57 17.58 -0.94 -14.34
C GLY A 57 16.25 -1.01 -15.11
N ARG A 58 15.22 -1.59 -14.52
CA ARG A 58 13.88 -1.79 -15.11
C ARG A 58 12.84 -0.82 -14.59
N GLY A 59 13.18 0.00 -13.65
CA GLY A 59 12.31 1.01 -13.05
C GLY A 59 13.04 2.32 -12.86
N PHE A 60 12.28 3.40 -12.84
CA PHE A 60 12.79 4.73 -12.58
C PHE A 60 12.97 4.98 -11.08
N TYR A 61 13.26 6.23 -10.73
CA TYR A 61 13.43 6.63 -9.34
C TYR A 61 12.18 6.37 -8.52
N THR A 62 12.38 5.86 -7.30
CA THR A 62 11.29 5.62 -6.37
C THR A 62 11.57 6.27 -5.01
N ILE A 63 10.57 6.94 -4.48
CA ILE A 63 10.55 7.38 -3.09
C ILE A 63 9.48 6.56 -2.40
N GLY A 64 9.90 5.75 -1.41
CA GLY A 64 8.99 4.87 -0.69
C GLY A 64 7.92 5.62 0.10
N SER A 65 6.79 4.96 0.29
CA SER A 65 5.64 5.46 1.07
C SER A 65 5.81 5.29 2.59
N SER A 66 6.95 4.79 3.03
CA SER A 66 7.24 4.49 4.44
C SER A 66 6.88 5.65 5.38
N GLY A 67 6.07 5.36 6.39
CA GLY A 67 5.54 6.34 7.34
C GLY A 67 4.25 7.05 6.89
N HIS A 68 3.79 6.81 5.65
CA HIS A 68 2.58 7.39 5.10
C HIS A 68 1.44 6.36 4.91
N GLU A 69 1.66 5.11 5.30
CA GLU A 69 0.70 4.03 5.09
C GLU A 69 -0.63 4.28 5.81
N SER A 70 -0.61 5.06 6.89
CA SER A 70 -1.83 5.44 7.64
C SER A 70 -2.82 6.29 6.83
N ASN A 71 -2.40 6.88 5.71
CA ASN A 71 -3.31 7.64 4.83
C ASN A 71 -4.39 6.75 4.17
N ALA A 72 -4.21 5.42 4.18
CA ALA A 72 -5.25 4.46 3.81
C ALA A 72 -6.52 4.60 4.66
N LEU A 73 -6.39 5.02 5.94
CA LEU A 73 -7.55 5.31 6.80
C LEU A 73 -8.45 6.40 6.21
N VAL A 74 -7.82 7.46 5.70
CA VAL A 74 -8.54 8.56 5.06
C VAL A 74 -9.24 8.06 3.79
N ALA A 75 -8.56 7.26 2.98
CA ALA A 75 -9.14 6.68 1.77
C ALA A 75 -10.37 5.82 2.06
N LEU A 76 -10.33 5.01 3.12
CA LEU A 76 -11.46 4.16 3.52
C LEU A 76 -12.63 4.94 4.13
N ALA A 77 -12.38 6.14 4.67
CA ALA A 77 -13.40 7.03 5.20
C ALA A 77 -14.10 7.88 4.11
N LEU A 78 -13.50 7.97 2.92
CA LEU A 78 -14.00 8.74 1.79
C LEU A 78 -14.71 7.82 0.77
N ARG A 79 -15.61 8.40 -0.02
CA ARG A 79 -16.19 7.71 -1.18
C ARG A 79 -15.15 7.63 -2.30
N ALA A 80 -15.25 6.62 -3.15
CA ALA A 80 -14.37 6.49 -4.32
C ALA A 80 -14.43 7.71 -5.27
N THR A 81 -15.55 8.44 -5.26
CA THR A 81 -15.79 9.63 -6.08
C THR A 81 -15.35 10.95 -5.46
N ASP A 82 -14.97 10.95 -4.18
CA ASP A 82 -14.51 12.19 -3.52
C ASP A 82 -13.16 12.60 -4.10
N PRO A 83 -12.96 13.88 -4.44
CA PRO A 83 -11.68 14.32 -5.00
C PRO A 83 -10.54 14.20 -3.99
N ALA A 84 -9.36 13.82 -4.46
CA ALA A 84 -8.16 13.76 -3.63
C ALA A 84 -6.94 14.18 -4.45
N LEU A 85 -6.11 15.04 -3.87
CA LEU A 85 -4.80 15.38 -4.42
C LEU A 85 -3.77 14.46 -3.77
N LEU A 86 -3.17 13.60 -4.58
CA LEU A 86 -2.20 12.61 -4.12
C LEU A 86 -0.79 13.02 -4.51
N HIS A 87 0.18 12.51 -3.76
CA HIS A 87 1.60 12.63 -4.07
C HIS A 87 2.25 11.24 -4.07
N TYR A 88 3.51 11.17 -4.44
CA TYR A 88 4.26 9.91 -4.62
C TYR A 88 4.28 8.98 -3.38
N ARG A 89 4.02 9.50 -2.16
CA ARG A 89 3.92 8.68 -0.94
C ARG A 89 2.50 8.20 -0.63
N SER A 90 1.53 8.48 -1.49
CA SER A 90 0.12 8.14 -1.25
C SER A 90 -0.26 6.73 -1.72
N GLY A 91 0.69 5.81 -1.83
CA GLY A 91 0.45 4.45 -2.32
C GLY A 91 -0.64 3.71 -1.56
N ALA A 92 -0.62 3.75 -0.23
CA ALA A 92 -1.64 3.07 0.58
C ALA A 92 -3.02 3.71 0.42
N PHE A 93 -3.11 5.04 0.26
CA PHE A 93 -4.35 5.73 -0.07
C PHE A 93 -4.89 5.25 -1.42
N TYR A 94 -4.02 5.20 -2.44
CA TYR A 94 -4.41 4.76 -3.77
C TYR A 94 -4.94 3.33 -3.77
N VAL A 95 -4.23 2.40 -3.14
CA VAL A 95 -4.65 1.00 -3.03
C VAL A 95 -5.99 0.88 -2.30
N ALA A 96 -6.15 1.57 -1.16
CA ALA A 96 -7.39 1.54 -0.39
C ALA A 96 -8.58 2.11 -1.17
N ARG A 97 -8.35 3.17 -1.97
CA ARG A 97 -9.35 3.76 -2.86
C ARG A 97 -9.72 2.79 -3.99
N ALA A 98 -8.72 2.19 -4.63
CA ALA A 98 -8.92 1.24 -5.71
C ALA A 98 -9.72 0.00 -5.26
N GLN A 99 -9.54 -0.48 -4.03
CA GLN A 99 -10.34 -1.57 -3.46
C GLN A 99 -11.85 -1.28 -3.39
N GLN A 100 -12.26 -0.02 -3.52
CA GLN A 100 -13.67 0.37 -3.56
C GLN A 100 -14.24 0.37 -4.97
N VAL A 101 -13.39 0.18 -5.99
CA VAL A 101 -13.77 0.23 -7.41
C VAL A 101 -13.62 -1.17 -8.01
N PRO A 102 -14.72 -1.84 -8.39
CA PRO A 102 -14.66 -3.16 -9.02
C PRO A 102 -13.81 -3.15 -10.30
N GLY A 103 -12.97 -4.16 -10.45
CA GLY A 103 -12.14 -4.30 -11.66
C GLY A 103 -10.86 -3.47 -11.67
N SER A 104 -10.60 -2.66 -10.63
CA SER A 104 -9.33 -1.92 -10.51
C SER A 104 -8.15 -2.86 -10.29
N THR A 105 -6.98 -2.47 -10.80
CA THR A 105 -5.74 -3.26 -10.74
C THR A 105 -4.58 -2.46 -10.15
N PRO A 106 -4.69 -1.95 -8.90
CA PRO A 106 -3.77 -0.96 -8.35
C PRO A 106 -2.30 -1.41 -8.33
N VAL A 107 -2.04 -2.68 -8.10
CA VAL A 107 -0.66 -3.22 -8.12
C VAL A 107 -0.07 -3.15 -9.53
N ARG A 108 -0.84 -3.60 -10.52
CA ARG A 108 -0.43 -3.54 -11.93
C ARG A 108 -0.19 -2.11 -12.37
N ASP A 109 -1.14 -1.22 -12.06
CA ASP A 109 -1.11 0.18 -12.49
C ASP A 109 0.15 0.89 -11.95
N VAL A 110 0.45 0.70 -10.66
CA VAL A 110 1.65 1.26 -10.04
C VAL A 110 2.92 0.69 -10.66
N LEU A 111 2.99 -0.62 -10.90
CA LEU A 111 4.17 -1.24 -11.50
C LEU A 111 4.38 -0.80 -12.95
N GLN A 112 3.32 -0.66 -13.73
CA GLN A 112 3.40 -0.14 -15.09
C GLN A 112 3.94 1.30 -15.12
N GLY A 113 3.43 2.18 -14.23
CA GLY A 113 3.93 3.54 -14.09
C GLY A 113 5.40 3.60 -13.64
N LEU A 114 5.81 2.77 -12.67
CA LEU A 114 7.20 2.69 -12.21
C LEU A 114 8.17 2.23 -13.29
N MET A 115 7.71 1.41 -14.22
CA MET A 115 8.50 0.92 -15.35
C MET A 115 8.40 1.82 -16.59
N GLY A 116 7.53 2.83 -16.58
CA GLY A 116 7.29 3.71 -17.72
C GLY A 116 6.74 2.98 -18.93
N LEU A 117 5.85 2.00 -18.71
CA LEU A 117 5.26 1.23 -19.80
C LEU A 117 4.18 2.05 -20.54
N ALA A 118 4.05 1.85 -21.85
CA ALA A 118 3.08 2.57 -22.69
C ALA A 118 1.61 2.32 -22.28
N ASP A 119 1.33 1.17 -21.65
CA ASP A 119 -0.02 0.79 -21.20
C ASP A 119 -0.33 1.28 -19.77
N GLU A 120 0.47 2.16 -19.20
CA GLU A 120 0.17 2.68 -17.86
C GLU A 120 -1.08 3.59 -17.90
N PRO A 121 -1.89 3.61 -16.82
CA PRO A 121 -3.20 4.29 -16.83
C PRO A 121 -3.16 5.80 -17.10
N ILE A 122 -2.00 6.44 -16.89
CA ILE A 122 -1.80 7.89 -17.06
C ILE A 122 -0.91 8.20 -18.27
N ALA A 123 -0.62 7.20 -19.12
CA ALA A 123 0.30 7.32 -20.25
C ALA A 123 -0.03 8.54 -21.13
N GLY A 124 0.80 9.54 -21.05
CA GLY A 124 0.71 10.72 -21.90
C GLY A 124 -0.36 11.75 -21.49
N ALA A 125 -0.88 11.72 -20.27
CA ALA A 125 -1.75 12.76 -19.73
C ALA A 125 -0.93 13.93 -19.16
#